data_8804ad156483166f7747ecaa528bbd06
#
_entry.id   8804ad156483166f7747ecaa528bbd06
#
_cell.length_a   1.000
_cell.length_b   1.000
_cell.length_c   1.000
_cell.angle_alpha   90.00
_cell.angle_beta   90.00
_cell.angle_gamma   90.00
#
_symmetry.space_group_name_H-M   'P 1'
#
loop_
_entity.id
_entity.type
_entity.pdbx_description
1 polymer ?
#
loop_
_entity_poly.entity_id
_entity_poly.type
_entity_poly.pdbx_seq_one_letter_code
_entity_poly.pdbx_strand_id
1 'polypeptide(L)'
;MKQKVSDYIADYIAEWGIRDVFTVTGGGAMHMNDAFGHHPKLHCTYQHHEQACAMAAEAYARMDNRMAAVCVTTGPGATNAITGVLGGWMDSIPMLVFSGQARYATTVAASGLKLRSMGVQECNIVPVVTSITKYAQMIIHPEDIR
;
A
#
# COMPACT_ATOMS: atom_id res chain seq x y z
N MET A 1 7.44 -24.96 -1.93
CA MET A 1 8.27 -24.03 -2.75
C MET A 1 8.38 -22.72 -2.00
N LYS A 2 9.55 -22.07 -1.92
CA LYS A 2 9.67 -20.75 -1.29
C LYS A 2 9.17 -19.70 -2.29
N GLN A 3 8.21 -18.87 -1.89
CA GLN A 3 7.66 -17.78 -2.68
C GLN A 3 8.03 -16.44 -2.00
N LYS A 4 8.26 -15.39 -2.78
CA LYS A 4 8.40 -14.03 -2.20
C LYS A 4 7.05 -13.57 -1.65
N VAL A 5 7.06 -12.85 -0.55
CA VAL A 5 5.83 -12.29 0.04
C VAL A 5 5.12 -11.35 -0.94
N SER A 6 5.86 -10.53 -1.69
CA SER A 6 5.28 -9.65 -2.71
C SER A 6 4.55 -10.42 -3.82
N ASP A 7 5.11 -11.54 -4.29
CA ASP A 7 4.47 -12.37 -5.31
C ASP A 7 3.21 -13.05 -4.74
N TYR A 8 3.28 -13.52 -3.48
CA TYR A 8 2.12 -14.06 -2.78
C TYR A 8 0.98 -13.04 -2.67
N ILE A 9 1.31 -11.78 -2.31
CA ILE A 9 0.32 -10.69 -2.24
C ILE A 9 -0.32 -10.45 -3.62
N ALA A 10 0.50 -10.41 -4.68
CA ALA A 10 0.01 -10.20 -6.05
C ALA A 10 -0.96 -11.31 -6.48
N ASP A 11 -0.60 -12.58 -6.25
CA ASP A 11 -1.46 -13.72 -6.51
C ASP A 11 -2.77 -13.61 -5.72
N TYR A 12 -2.68 -13.33 -4.42
CA TYR A 12 -3.82 -13.30 -3.51
C TYR A 12 -4.84 -12.22 -3.86
N ILE A 13 -4.39 -10.99 -4.13
CA ILE A 13 -5.32 -9.92 -4.53
C ILE A 13 -5.95 -10.19 -5.90
N ALA A 14 -5.20 -10.79 -6.82
CA ALA A 14 -5.73 -11.19 -8.12
C ALA A 14 -6.78 -12.30 -8.01
N GLU A 15 -6.62 -13.25 -7.08
CA GLU A 15 -7.63 -14.29 -6.76
C GLU A 15 -8.88 -13.67 -6.13
N TRP A 16 -8.74 -12.62 -5.32
CA TRP A 16 -9.87 -11.87 -4.77
C TRP A 16 -10.62 -11.04 -5.82
N GLY A 17 -10.14 -10.99 -7.05
CA GLY A 17 -10.80 -10.30 -8.15
C GLY A 17 -10.34 -8.86 -8.34
N ILE A 18 -9.35 -8.39 -7.58
CA ILE A 18 -8.69 -7.10 -7.85
C ILE A 18 -7.95 -7.23 -9.19
N ARG A 19 -8.14 -6.25 -10.08
CA ARG A 19 -7.54 -6.23 -11.42
C ARG A 19 -6.64 -5.02 -11.62
N ASP A 20 -6.95 -3.93 -10.96
CA ASP A 20 -6.30 -2.63 -11.19
C ASP A 20 -5.53 -2.19 -9.94
N VAL A 21 -4.29 -1.76 -10.17
CA VAL A 21 -3.39 -1.23 -9.15
C VAL A 21 -2.97 0.17 -9.58
N PHE A 22 -3.36 1.18 -8.83
CA PHE A 22 -2.93 2.57 -9.04
C PHE A 22 -1.68 2.83 -8.20
N THR A 23 -0.60 3.29 -8.83
CA THR A 23 0.70 3.34 -8.16
C THR A 23 1.56 4.53 -8.58
N VAL A 24 2.39 4.98 -7.63
CA VAL A 24 3.61 5.74 -7.90
C VAL A 24 4.77 4.87 -7.42
N THR A 25 5.74 4.63 -8.28
CA THR A 25 6.89 3.79 -7.95
C THR A 25 7.80 4.45 -6.91
N GLY A 26 8.43 3.63 -6.08
CA GLY A 26 9.40 4.13 -5.11
C GLY A 26 10.18 3.02 -4.40
N GLY A 27 11.34 3.36 -3.87
CA GLY A 27 12.27 2.39 -3.29
C GLY A 27 11.70 1.54 -2.16
N GLY A 28 10.84 2.12 -1.31
CA GLY A 28 10.21 1.38 -0.21
C GLY A 28 9.13 0.38 -0.65
N ALA A 29 8.65 0.49 -1.89
CA ALA A 29 7.65 -0.41 -2.48
C ALA A 29 8.19 -1.23 -3.66
N MET A 30 9.51 -1.22 -3.92
CA MET A 30 10.09 -1.79 -5.14
C MET A 30 9.69 -3.25 -5.40
N HIS A 31 9.66 -4.09 -4.36
CA HIS A 31 9.29 -5.49 -4.50
C HIS A 31 7.80 -5.68 -4.82
N MET A 32 6.94 -4.80 -4.30
CA MET A 32 5.52 -4.78 -4.62
C MET A 32 5.28 -4.28 -6.04
N ASN A 33 5.97 -3.20 -6.44
CA ASN A 33 5.89 -2.68 -7.80
C ASN A 33 6.34 -3.73 -8.83
N ASP A 34 7.43 -4.46 -8.55
CA ASP A 34 7.91 -5.56 -9.38
C ASP A 34 6.86 -6.69 -9.49
N ALA A 35 6.34 -7.16 -8.36
CA ALA A 35 5.38 -8.25 -8.32
C ALA A 35 4.07 -7.87 -9.03
N PHE A 36 3.52 -6.69 -8.77
CA PHE A 36 2.28 -6.24 -9.41
C PHE A 36 2.47 -5.98 -10.91
N GLY A 37 3.59 -5.35 -11.29
CA GLY A 37 3.87 -5.01 -12.68
C GLY A 37 4.10 -6.21 -13.59
N HIS A 38 4.57 -7.33 -13.05
CA HIS A 38 4.79 -8.57 -13.79
C HIS A 38 3.64 -9.58 -13.67
N HIS A 39 2.65 -9.33 -12.79
CA HIS A 39 1.57 -10.29 -12.58
C HIS A 39 0.58 -10.28 -13.77
N PRO A 40 0.29 -11.45 -14.40
CA PRO A 40 -0.46 -11.51 -15.67
C PRO A 40 -1.93 -11.09 -15.56
N LYS A 41 -2.49 -11.03 -14.35
CA LYS A 41 -3.89 -10.67 -14.11
C LYS A 41 -4.06 -9.27 -13.49
N LEU A 42 -2.97 -8.55 -13.21
CA LEU A 42 -3.01 -7.22 -12.64
C LEU A 42 -2.60 -6.18 -13.69
N HIS A 43 -3.31 -5.08 -13.73
CA HIS A 43 -3.02 -3.92 -14.56
C HIS A 43 -2.55 -2.77 -13.67
N CYS A 44 -1.31 -2.31 -13.84
CA CYS A 44 -0.75 -1.20 -13.09
C CYS A 44 -0.91 0.11 -13.86
N THR A 45 -1.61 1.07 -13.27
CA THR A 45 -1.71 2.45 -13.77
C THR A 45 -0.76 3.34 -12.96
N TYR A 46 0.28 3.83 -13.63
CA TYR A 46 1.29 4.68 -13.02
C TYR A 46 0.84 6.14 -13.03
N GLN A 47 0.79 6.74 -11.85
CA GLN A 47 0.37 8.12 -11.66
C GLN A 47 1.58 9.01 -11.34
N HIS A 48 1.38 10.33 -11.36
CA HIS A 48 2.41 11.31 -11.00
C HIS A 48 2.32 11.80 -9.54
N HIS A 49 1.27 11.39 -8.83
CA HIS A 49 1.04 11.76 -7.43
C HIS A 49 0.19 10.71 -6.71
N GLU A 50 0.52 10.37 -5.49
CA GLU A 50 -0.12 9.29 -4.72
C GLU A 50 -1.58 9.63 -4.35
N GLN A 51 -1.88 10.89 -4.16
CA GLN A 51 -3.26 11.34 -3.98
C GLN A 51 -4.13 10.96 -5.18
N ALA A 52 -3.60 11.11 -6.40
CA ALA A 52 -4.30 10.69 -7.60
C ALA A 52 -4.50 9.16 -7.65
N CYS A 53 -3.55 8.37 -7.14
CA CYS A 53 -3.72 6.92 -7.04
C CYS A 53 -4.92 6.54 -6.17
N ALA A 54 -5.02 7.14 -4.97
CA ALA A 54 -6.10 6.84 -4.04
C ALA A 54 -7.46 7.32 -4.58
N MET A 55 -7.51 8.52 -5.17
CA MET A 55 -8.73 9.04 -5.82
C MET A 55 -9.15 8.21 -7.03
N ALA A 56 -8.20 7.71 -7.81
CA ALA A 56 -8.50 6.83 -8.95
C ALA A 56 -9.07 5.48 -8.48
N ALA A 57 -8.50 4.91 -7.41
CA ALA A 57 -9.01 3.67 -6.82
C ALA A 57 -10.43 3.85 -6.26
N GLU A 58 -10.69 4.98 -5.61
CA GLU A 58 -12.03 5.37 -5.15
C GLU A 58 -13.01 5.48 -6.31
N ALA A 59 -12.67 6.25 -7.34
CA ALA A 59 -13.51 6.43 -8.51
C ALA A 59 -13.77 5.11 -9.25
N TYR A 60 -12.76 4.26 -9.36
CA TYR A 60 -12.88 2.91 -9.93
C TYR A 60 -13.93 2.08 -9.19
N ALA A 61 -13.85 2.04 -7.85
CA ALA A 61 -14.79 1.27 -7.06
C ALA A 61 -16.24 1.84 -7.12
N ARG A 62 -16.40 3.14 -7.31
CA ARG A 62 -17.71 3.77 -7.49
C ARG A 62 -18.38 3.37 -8.80
N MET A 63 -17.61 3.08 -9.84
CA MET A 63 -18.16 2.79 -11.17
C MET A 63 -18.81 1.40 -11.25
N ASP A 64 -18.24 0.38 -10.65
CA ASP A 64 -18.71 -1.00 -10.80
C ASP A 64 -18.69 -1.82 -9.51
N ASN A 65 -18.49 -1.14 -8.37
CA ASN A 65 -18.43 -1.75 -7.04
C ASN A 65 -17.32 -2.79 -6.90
N ARG A 66 -16.25 -2.67 -7.66
CA ARG A 66 -15.05 -3.51 -7.54
C ARG A 66 -13.95 -2.77 -6.82
N MET A 67 -13.31 -3.47 -5.88
CA MET A 67 -12.15 -2.93 -5.18
C MET A 67 -10.96 -2.81 -6.13
N ALA A 68 -10.26 -1.69 -6.08
CA ALA A 68 -8.93 -1.52 -6.67
C ALA A 68 -7.86 -1.48 -5.57
N ALA A 69 -6.61 -1.70 -5.95
CA ALA A 69 -5.47 -1.55 -5.07
C ALA A 69 -4.74 -0.23 -5.34
N VAL A 70 -4.16 0.32 -4.29
CA VAL A 70 -3.22 1.45 -4.32
C VAL A 70 -1.88 0.95 -3.81
N CYS A 71 -0.79 1.22 -4.52
CA CYS A 71 0.54 0.90 -4.06
C CYS A 71 1.41 2.15 -4.07
N VAL A 72 1.89 2.54 -2.88
CA VAL A 72 2.69 3.74 -2.68
C VAL A 72 3.94 3.42 -1.86
N THR A 73 4.95 4.27 -1.98
CA THR A 73 6.21 4.08 -1.25
C THR A 73 6.13 4.56 0.20
N THR A 74 7.23 4.47 0.92
CA THR A 74 7.34 4.84 2.34
C THR A 74 7.18 6.36 2.56
N GLY A 75 6.81 6.73 3.78
CA GLY A 75 6.79 8.11 4.28
C GLY A 75 5.91 9.06 3.48
N PRO A 76 6.48 10.08 2.81
CA PRO A 76 5.72 11.05 2.03
C PRO A 76 4.83 10.42 0.95
N GLY A 77 5.24 9.30 0.36
CA GLY A 77 4.41 8.57 -0.59
C GLY A 77 3.11 8.06 0.04
N ALA A 78 3.21 7.48 1.24
CA ALA A 78 2.03 7.02 1.98
C ALA A 78 1.16 8.20 2.47
N THR A 79 1.77 9.26 3.02
CA THR A 79 1.00 10.40 3.51
C THR A 79 0.32 11.20 2.40
N ASN A 80 0.88 11.26 1.21
CA ASN A 80 0.25 11.87 0.04
C ASN A 80 -1.06 11.18 -0.36
N ALA A 81 -1.21 9.87 -0.12
CA ALA A 81 -2.43 9.14 -0.46
C ALA A 81 -3.61 9.43 0.50
N ILE A 82 -3.35 10.00 1.68
CA ILE A 82 -4.33 10.13 2.78
C ILE A 82 -5.61 10.84 2.34
N THR A 83 -5.51 11.91 1.54
CA THR A 83 -6.69 12.64 1.08
C THR A 83 -7.68 11.75 0.32
N GLY A 84 -7.19 10.92 -0.60
CA GLY A 84 -8.04 9.98 -1.35
C GLY A 84 -8.54 8.83 -0.47
N VAL A 85 -7.72 8.36 0.48
CA VAL A 85 -8.15 7.35 1.46
C VAL A 85 -9.29 7.87 2.34
N LEU A 86 -9.18 9.12 2.81
CA LEU A 86 -10.25 9.77 3.58
C LEU A 86 -11.52 9.92 2.76
N GLY A 87 -11.42 10.29 1.47
CA GLY A 87 -12.59 10.37 0.57
C GLY A 87 -13.33 9.04 0.50
N GLY A 88 -12.61 7.95 0.26
CA GLY A 88 -13.18 6.61 0.25
C GLY A 88 -13.78 6.19 1.59
N TRP A 89 -13.12 6.54 2.71
CA TRP A 89 -13.62 6.28 4.05
C TRP A 89 -14.96 6.94 4.33
N MET A 90 -15.09 8.22 4.00
CA MET A 90 -16.31 9.00 4.26
C MET A 90 -17.54 8.42 3.57
N ASP A 91 -17.38 7.87 2.38
CA ASP A 91 -18.46 7.30 1.58
C ASP A 91 -18.49 5.76 1.60
N SER A 92 -17.70 5.13 2.45
CA SER A 92 -17.61 3.66 2.57
C SER A 92 -17.24 2.96 1.27
N ILE A 93 -16.38 3.57 0.47
CA ILE A 93 -15.89 3.02 -0.79
C ILE A 93 -14.70 2.08 -0.52
N PRO A 94 -14.77 0.81 -0.97
CA PRO A 94 -13.72 -0.15 -0.69
C PRO A 94 -12.46 0.11 -1.51
N MET A 95 -11.32 0.16 -0.85
CA MET A 95 -9.99 0.16 -1.49
C MET A 95 -8.98 -0.58 -0.62
N LEU A 96 -7.97 -1.16 -1.24
CA LEU A 96 -6.86 -1.81 -0.58
C LEU A 96 -5.60 -0.98 -0.81
N VAL A 97 -4.94 -0.55 0.25
CA VAL A 97 -3.76 0.33 0.16
C VAL A 97 -2.53 -0.39 0.69
N PHE A 98 -1.53 -0.52 -0.15
CA PHE A 98 -0.20 -1.00 0.20
C PHE A 98 0.76 0.18 0.34
N SER A 99 1.26 0.38 1.55
CA SER A 99 2.29 1.37 1.82
C SER A 99 3.63 0.66 2.00
N GLY A 100 4.59 0.97 1.17
CA GLY A 100 5.96 0.52 1.36
C GLY A 100 6.56 1.09 2.65
N GLN A 101 7.66 0.50 3.10
CA GLN A 101 8.38 0.95 4.29
C GLN A 101 9.90 0.85 4.08
N ALA A 102 10.66 1.60 4.86
CA ALA A 102 12.07 1.38 5.04
C ALA A 102 12.34 -0.06 5.52
N ARG A 103 13.54 -0.57 5.26
CA ARG A 103 13.94 -1.90 5.76
C ARG A 103 13.73 -1.99 7.25
N TYR A 104 12.98 -2.99 7.73
CA TYR A 104 12.57 -3.10 9.13
C TYR A 104 13.73 -2.95 10.12
N ALA A 105 14.86 -3.62 9.86
CA ALA A 105 16.05 -3.52 10.70
C ALA A 105 16.64 -2.09 10.82
N THR A 106 16.23 -1.17 9.95
CA THR A 106 16.66 0.24 9.96
C THR A 106 15.53 1.18 10.40
N THR A 107 14.48 0.67 11.01
CA THR A 107 13.40 1.49 11.57
C THR A 107 13.64 1.82 13.03
N VAL A 108 13.05 2.89 13.51
CA VAL A 108 13.04 3.26 14.94
C VAL A 108 12.44 2.14 15.77
N ALA A 109 11.38 1.51 15.28
CA ALA A 109 10.72 0.40 15.98
C ALA A 109 11.67 -0.79 16.23
N ALA A 110 12.49 -1.13 15.24
CA ALA A 110 13.47 -2.22 15.38
C ALA A 110 14.68 -1.83 16.23
N SER A 111 15.05 -0.54 16.28
CA SER A 111 16.22 -0.07 17.01
C SER A 111 16.02 -0.04 18.52
N GLY A 112 14.78 0.02 19.00
CA GLY A 112 14.45 0.24 20.42
C GLY A 112 14.85 1.61 20.96
N LEU A 113 15.34 2.53 20.11
CA LEU A 113 15.80 3.86 20.52
C LEU A 113 14.63 4.87 20.44
N LYS A 114 14.68 5.91 21.26
CA LYS A 114 13.72 7.03 21.22
C LYS A 114 14.14 8.04 20.16
N LEU A 115 14.04 7.69 18.90
CA LEU A 115 14.35 8.54 17.76
C LEU A 115 13.06 8.96 17.05
N ARG A 116 13.11 10.09 16.37
CA ARG A 116 12.01 10.57 15.53
C ARG A 116 11.91 9.76 14.23
N SER A 117 13.02 9.43 13.62
CA SER A 117 13.15 8.68 12.38
C SER A 117 14.58 8.15 12.27
N MET A 118 14.78 7.01 11.62
CA MET A 118 16.10 6.40 11.38
C MET A 118 16.25 5.94 9.95
N GLY A 119 15.28 5.19 9.42
CA GLY A 119 15.28 4.73 8.03
C GLY A 119 14.99 5.86 7.05
N VAL A 120 15.42 5.68 5.79
CA VAL A 120 15.17 6.66 4.73
C VAL A 120 13.67 6.85 4.54
N GLN A 121 13.20 8.09 4.73
CA GLN A 121 11.78 8.45 4.65
C GLN A 121 10.87 7.62 5.57
N GLU A 122 11.42 7.03 6.62
CA GLU A 122 10.64 6.24 7.57
C GLU A 122 9.48 7.06 8.16
N CYS A 123 8.29 6.50 8.09
CA CYS A 123 7.12 6.99 8.76
C CYS A 123 6.29 5.80 9.25
N ASN A 124 5.92 5.79 10.53
CA ASN A 124 4.91 4.86 11.00
C ASN A 124 3.54 5.37 10.58
N ILE A 125 3.08 4.94 9.41
CA ILE A 125 1.82 5.40 8.82
C ILE A 125 0.60 4.84 9.54
N VAL A 126 0.70 3.70 10.21
CA VAL A 126 -0.44 3.02 10.84
C VAL A 126 -1.20 3.93 11.82
N PRO A 127 -0.57 4.57 12.82
CA PRO A 127 -1.28 5.49 13.70
C PRO A 127 -1.93 6.67 12.98
N VAL A 128 -1.37 7.10 11.84
CA VAL A 128 -1.88 8.25 11.08
C VAL A 128 -3.19 7.90 10.38
N VAL A 129 -3.34 6.66 9.91
CA VAL A 129 -4.50 6.23 9.11
C VAL A 129 -5.54 5.42 9.90
N THR A 130 -5.26 5.02 11.12
CA THR A 130 -6.15 4.16 11.92
C THR A 130 -7.57 4.75 12.07
N SER A 131 -7.70 6.08 12.14
CA SER A 131 -9.02 6.73 12.30
C SER A 131 -9.81 6.84 10.99
N ILE A 132 -9.18 6.59 9.86
CA ILE A 132 -9.75 6.73 8.51
C ILE A 132 -9.66 5.44 7.69
N THR A 133 -9.41 4.32 8.34
CA THR A 133 -9.38 2.99 7.72
C THR A 133 -10.08 1.97 8.60
N LYS A 134 -10.68 0.98 7.99
CA LYS A 134 -11.29 -0.14 8.71
C LYS A 134 -10.25 -1.05 9.36
N TYR A 135 -9.07 -1.14 8.75
CA TYR A 135 -7.95 -1.95 9.21
C TYR A 135 -6.66 -1.31 8.72
N ALA A 136 -5.65 -1.24 9.57
CA ALA A 136 -4.30 -0.79 9.22
C ALA A 136 -3.28 -1.53 10.09
N GLN A 137 -2.31 -2.19 9.48
CA GLN A 137 -1.27 -2.93 10.18
C GLN A 137 0.05 -2.89 9.43
N MET A 138 1.15 -2.84 10.17
CA MET A 138 2.50 -3.07 9.64
C MET A 138 2.80 -4.57 9.73
N ILE A 139 3.03 -5.20 8.61
CA ILE A 139 3.43 -6.61 8.53
C ILE A 139 4.93 -6.70 8.69
N ILE A 140 5.38 -7.38 9.73
CA ILE A 140 6.80 -7.55 10.08
C ILE A 140 7.27 -8.98 9.76
N HIS A 141 6.43 -9.96 10.04
CA HIS A 141 6.73 -11.36 9.79
C HIS A 141 5.98 -11.86 8.54
N PRO A 142 6.64 -12.60 7.65
CA PRO A 142 6.01 -13.10 6.42
C PRO A 142 4.73 -13.92 6.65
N GLU A 143 4.64 -14.63 7.75
CA GLU A 143 3.49 -15.46 8.15
C GLU A 143 2.24 -14.67 8.51
N ASP A 144 2.38 -13.38 8.85
CA ASP A 144 1.27 -12.50 9.25
C ASP A 144 0.53 -11.90 8.03
N ILE A 145 0.94 -12.25 6.82
CA ILE A 145 0.36 -11.68 5.59
C ILE A 145 -0.99 -12.30 5.21
N ARG A 146 -1.43 -13.33 5.92
CA ARG A 146 -2.70 -14.05 5.65
C ARG A 146 -3.88 -13.46 6.37
#